data_b4102cffad10f36413602f4c5b442db9
#
_entry.id   b4102cffad10f36413602f4c5b442db9
#
_cell.length_a   1.000
_cell.length_b   1.000
_cell.length_c   1.000
_cell.angle_alpha   90.00
_cell.angle_beta   90.00
_cell.angle_gamma   90.00
#
_symmetry.space_group_name_H-M   'P 1'
#
loop_
_entity.id
_entity.type
_entity.pdbx_description
1 polymer ?
#
loop_
_entity_poly.entity_id
_entity_poly.type
_entity_poly.pdbx_seq_one_letter_code
_entity_poly.pdbx_strand_id
1 'polypeptide(L)'
;MRIGKIAAATLLGISMLGLTACATGLRTQVSRYQAMPAPQGQSFFIVPADPANAGGLEFARYAGQVAQAMQAQGYAVAPSQAAATMVVHLDYGVDEGEERIESDPFARGYGYDPFWSGFGPYGYGRRYSRLGYWGGRSSFYYGWNDPYWYMPYGGGYGYGSVRSYIEYHSFVDLDIRRKVDNAQLFDGRAQARSTDDNLGVLVPNLIEAMFTGFPGQSGETIKITVPPARKN
;
A
#
# COMPACT_ATOMS: atom_id res chain seq x y z
N MET A 1 -42.31 -32.86 -18.83
CA MET A 1 -41.02 -32.44 -19.44
C MET A 1 -40.73 -30.93 -19.24
N ARG A 2 -41.03 -30.35 -18.06
CA ARG A 2 -40.80 -28.92 -17.74
C ARG A 2 -39.92 -28.69 -16.51
N ILE A 3 -39.64 -29.71 -15.72
CA ILE A 3 -38.87 -29.60 -14.47
C ILE A 3 -37.35 -29.53 -14.75
N GLY A 4 -36.85 -30.18 -15.82
CA GLY A 4 -35.42 -30.15 -16.17
C GLY A 4 -34.90 -28.81 -16.67
N LYS A 5 -35.74 -27.93 -17.20
CA LYS A 5 -35.33 -26.60 -17.70
C LYS A 5 -35.16 -25.56 -16.59
N ILE A 6 -35.85 -25.73 -15.47
CA ILE A 6 -35.78 -24.82 -14.31
C ILE A 6 -34.51 -25.14 -13.49
N ALA A 7 -34.17 -26.42 -13.37
CA ALA A 7 -32.95 -26.84 -12.66
C ALA A 7 -31.65 -26.38 -13.36
N ALA A 8 -31.64 -26.36 -14.70
CA ALA A 8 -30.48 -25.90 -15.46
C ALA A 8 -30.27 -24.38 -15.38
N ALA A 9 -31.35 -23.60 -15.30
CA ALA A 9 -31.26 -22.14 -15.17
C ALA A 9 -30.78 -21.69 -13.78
N THR A 10 -31.13 -22.43 -12.72
CA THR A 10 -30.69 -22.14 -11.35
C THR A 10 -29.21 -22.49 -11.13
N LEU A 11 -28.68 -23.53 -11.78
CA LEU A 11 -27.25 -23.88 -11.70
C LEU A 11 -26.35 -22.88 -12.44
N LEU A 12 -26.84 -22.27 -13.54
CA LEU A 12 -26.09 -21.23 -14.25
C LEU A 12 -26.04 -19.90 -13.47
N GLY A 13 -27.05 -19.59 -12.67
CA GLY A 13 -27.10 -18.36 -11.86
C GLY A 13 -26.19 -18.38 -10.64
N ILE A 14 -25.88 -19.55 -10.09
CA ILE A 14 -25.05 -19.70 -8.90
C ILE A 14 -23.54 -19.65 -9.26
N SER A 15 -23.18 -20.03 -10.47
CA SER A 15 -21.79 -20.01 -10.92
C SER A 15 -21.23 -18.61 -11.26
N MET A 16 -22.07 -17.58 -11.38
CA MET A 16 -21.63 -16.19 -11.62
C MET A 16 -21.27 -15.39 -10.35
N LEU A 17 -21.55 -15.90 -9.16
CA LEU A 17 -21.27 -15.22 -7.89
C LEU A 17 -19.85 -15.48 -7.35
N GLY A 18 -19.05 -16.29 -8.02
CA GLY A 18 -17.72 -16.73 -7.54
C GLY A 18 -16.51 -15.99 -8.08
N LEU A 19 -16.69 -15.02 -8.99
CA LEU A 19 -15.57 -14.22 -9.53
C LEU A 19 -15.35 -12.94 -8.71
N THR A 20 -15.15 -13.07 -7.42
CA THR A 20 -14.47 -12.00 -6.67
C THR A 20 -13.01 -12.02 -7.11
N ALA A 21 -12.69 -11.16 -8.08
CA ALA A 21 -11.30 -10.85 -8.39
C ALA A 21 -10.61 -10.49 -7.06
N CYS A 22 -9.56 -11.22 -6.70
CA CYS A 22 -8.70 -10.89 -5.57
C CYS A 22 -7.95 -9.59 -5.91
N ALA A 23 -8.62 -8.46 -5.81
CA ALA A 23 -7.96 -7.18 -5.86
C ALA A 23 -7.22 -7.02 -4.54
N THR A 24 -5.90 -7.00 -4.60
CA THR A 24 -5.03 -6.80 -3.43
C THR A 24 -5.26 -5.40 -2.89
N GLY A 25 -5.74 -5.31 -1.65
CA GLY A 25 -5.89 -4.02 -0.97
C GLY A 25 -4.54 -3.36 -0.67
N LEU A 26 -4.53 -2.04 -0.60
CA LEU A 26 -3.34 -1.26 -0.25
C LEU A 26 -3.03 -1.45 1.24
N ARG A 27 -1.85 -2.00 1.53
CA ARG A 27 -1.35 -2.12 2.91
C ARG A 27 -0.78 -0.78 3.36
N THR A 28 -1.44 -0.17 4.33
CA THR A 28 -1.11 1.15 4.86
C THR A 28 -0.69 1.03 6.32
N GLN A 29 0.33 1.77 6.69
CA GLN A 29 0.73 1.97 8.09
C GLN A 29 0.35 3.39 8.48
N VAL A 30 -0.36 3.54 9.61
CA VAL A 30 -0.79 4.84 10.14
C VAL A 30 -0.22 4.99 11.53
N SER A 31 0.53 6.07 11.75
CA SER A 31 1.05 6.50 13.05
C SER A 31 0.33 7.78 13.47
N ARG A 32 -0.07 7.88 14.75
CA ARG A 32 -0.87 9.00 15.25
C ARG A 32 -0.41 9.43 16.64
N TYR A 33 -0.33 10.75 16.81
CA TYR A 33 -0.20 11.41 18.11
C TYR A 33 -1.34 12.43 18.21
N GLN A 34 -2.12 12.40 19.29
CA GLN A 34 -3.31 13.24 19.35
C GLN A 34 -3.59 13.78 20.76
N ALA A 35 -4.11 15.02 20.77
CA ALA A 35 -4.72 15.70 21.89
C ALA A 35 -5.96 16.49 21.39
N MET A 36 -6.76 15.80 20.52
CA MET A 36 -7.91 16.40 19.86
C MET A 36 -9.00 16.77 20.85
N PRO A 37 -9.55 18.00 20.79
CA PRO A 37 -10.73 18.38 21.57
C PRO A 37 -11.97 17.67 21.03
N ALA A 38 -13.01 17.59 21.88
CA ALA A 38 -14.32 17.14 21.42
C ALA A 38 -14.82 18.04 20.27
N PRO A 39 -15.50 17.48 19.25
CA PRO A 39 -15.81 18.21 18.02
C PRO A 39 -16.81 19.36 18.20
N GLN A 40 -17.57 19.38 19.28
CA GLN A 40 -18.60 20.41 19.53
C GLN A 40 -17.98 21.80 19.61
N GLY A 41 -18.43 22.71 18.74
CA GLY A 41 -17.93 24.07 18.67
C GLY A 41 -16.57 24.28 18.04
N GLN A 42 -15.95 23.18 17.54
CA GLN A 42 -14.69 23.24 16.82
C GLN A 42 -14.91 23.34 15.32
N SER A 43 -14.13 24.23 14.70
CA SER A 43 -14.13 24.41 13.26
C SER A 43 -12.70 24.37 12.72
N PHE A 44 -12.55 23.90 11.49
CA PHE A 44 -11.23 23.74 10.88
C PHE A 44 -11.18 24.37 9.48
N PHE A 45 -9.97 24.75 9.09
CA PHE A 45 -9.64 25.17 7.74
C PHE A 45 -8.40 24.43 7.27
N ILE A 46 -8.40 23.91 6.03
CA ILE A 46 -7.30 23.12 5.48
C ILE A 46 -6.40 24.00 4.65
N VAL A 47 -5.10 23.89 4.88
CA VAL A 47 -4.04 24.55 4.12
C VAL A 47 -3.02 23.54 3.66
N PRO A 48 -2.35 23.74 2.53
CA PRO A 48 -1.23 22.89 2.15
C PRO A 48 -0.05 23.12 3.10
N ALA A 49 0.66 22.07 3.45
CA ALA A 49 1.90 22.17 4.20
C ALA A 49 3.02 22.72 3.31
N ASP A 50 3.07 22.30 2.05
CA ASP A 50 3.95 22.87 1.03
C ASP A 50 3.22 24.04 0.33
N PRO A 51 3.74 25.28 0.42
CA PRO A 51 3.19 26.44 -0.29
C PRO A 51 3.10 26.27 -1.81
N ALA A 52 3.92 25.41 -2.42
CA ALA A 52 3.88 25.14 -3.86
C ALA A 52 2.55 24.50 -4.30
N ASN A 53 1.87 23.80 -3.40
CA ASN A 53 0.58 23.17 -3.64
C ASN A 53 -0.61 24.15 -3.47
N ALA A 54 -0.36 25.39 -3.06
CA ALA A 54 -1.41 26.38 -2.82
C ALA A 54 -2.15 26.72 -4.12
N GLY A 55 -3.49 26.58 -4.10
CA GLY A 55 -4.35 26.85 -5.25
C GLY A 55 -4.36 25.75 -6.31
N GLY A 56 -3.64 24.64 -6.11
CA GLY A 56 -3.64 23.49 -7.02
C GLY A 56 -4.98 22.74 -7.00
N LEU A 57 -5.43 22.29 -8.19
CA LEU A 57 -6.66 21.50 -8.31
C LEU A 57 -6.54 20.15 -7.62
N GLU A 58 -5.35 19.56 -7.64
CA GLU A 58 -5.07 18.31 -6.96
C GLU A 58 -5.18 18.47 -5.45
N PHE A 59 -4.53 19.48 -4.88
CA PHE A 59 -4.67 19.81 -3.47
C PHE A 59 -6.15 20.05 -3.08
N ALA A 60 -6.90 20.82 -3.88
CA ALA A 60 -8.31 21.10 -3.61
C ALA A 60 -9.14 19.80 -3.54
N ARG A 61 -8.85 18.84 -4.39
CA ARG A 61 -9.50 17.52 -4.38
C ARG A 61 -9.23 16.76 -3.07
N TYR A 62 -7.97 16.67 -2.66
CA TYR A 62 -7.61 15.92 -1.44
C TYR A 62 -8.03 16.65 -0.17
N ALA A 63 -7.92 17.98 -0.15
CA ALA A 63 -8.45 18.78 0.93
C ALA A 63 -9.97 18.60 1.09
N GLY A 64 -10.72 18.49 -0.03
CA GLY A 64 -12.14 18.14 0.00
C GLY A 64 -12.42 16.78 0.65
N GLN A 65 -11.61 15.77 0.39
CA GLN A 65 -11.75 14.45 1.00
C GLN A 65 -11.45 14.48 2.51
N VAL A 66 -10.37 15.16 2.91
CA VAL A 66 -10.05 15.37 4.33
C VAL A 66 -11.18 16.15 5.03
N ALA A 67 -11.74 17.18 4.37
CA ALA A 67 -12.85 17.94 4.92
C ALA A 67 -14.07 17.04 5.15
N GLN A 68 -14.44 16.20 4.19
CA GLN A 68 -15.53 15.23 4.34
C GLN A 68 -15.29 14.27 5.48
N ALA A 69 -14.08 13.75 5.59
CA ALA A 69 -13.70 12.83 6.65
C ALA A 69 -13.78 13.48 8.03
N MET A 70 -13.28 14.72 8.19
CA MET A 70 -13.38 15.48 9.45
C MET A 70 -14.82 15.84 9.80
N GLN A 71 -15.65 16.19 8.80
CA GLN A 71 -17.08 16.44 9.01
C GLN A 71 -17.79 15.17 9.50
N ALA A 72 -17.45 14.01 8.97
CA ALA A 72 -17.99 12.74 9.45
C ALA A 72 -17.63 12.46 10.92
N GLN A 73 -16.55 13.05 11.44
CA GLN A 73 -16.14 12.99 12.85
C GLN A 73 -16.83 14.09 13.69
N GLY A 74 -17.64 14.96 13.09
CA GLY A 74 -18.42 15.99 13.77
C GLY A 74 -17.76 17.38 13.84
N TYR A 75 -16.61 17.59 13.20
CA TYR A 75 -15.96 18.90 13.12
C TYR A 75 -16.58 19.75 12.02
N ALA A 76 -16.71 21.07 12.24
CA ALA A 76 -17.29 21.98 11.26
C ALA A 76 -16.24 22.60 10.34
N VAL A 77 -16.55 22.74 9.05
CA VAL A 77 -15.67 23.48 8.12
C VAL A 77 -15.84 24.97 8.34
N ALA A 78 -14.75 25.70 8.53
CA ALA A 78 -14.75 27.14 8.61
C ALA A 78 -14.75 27.78 7.21
N PRO A 79 -15.43 28.94 7.00
CA PRO A 79 -15.46 29.61 5.71
C PRO A 79 -14.11 30.24 5.32
N SER A 80 -13.24 30.46 6.28
CA SER A 80 -11.89 30.99 6.08
C SER A 80 -10.95 30.54 7.20
N GLN A 81 -9.64 30.58 6.95
CA GLN A 81 -8.65 30.34 7.98
C GLN A 81 -8.80 31.31 9.18
N ALA A 82 -9.23 32.53 8.93
CA ALA A 82 -9.45 33.51 9.98
C ALA A 82 -10.59 33.13 10.95
N ALA A 83 -11.62 32.47 10.46
CA ALA A 83 -12.80 32.05 11.24
C ALA A 83 -12.62 30.66 11.90
N ALA A 84 -11.58 29.90 11.53
CA ALA A 84 -11.33 28.56 12.04
C ALA A 84 -10.81 28.61 13.49
N THR A 85 -11.14 27.60 14.30
CA THR A 85 -10.52 27.33 15.60
C THR A 85 -9.26 26.49 15.46
N MET A 86 -9.18 25.67 14.40
CA MET A 86 -8.05 24.81 14.09
C MET A 86 -7.61 24.97 12.64
N VAL A 87 -6.32 24.85 12.40
CA VAL A 87 -5.73 24.80 11.05
C VAL A 87 -5.20 23.40 10.80
N VAL A 88 -5.58 22.84 9.68
CA VAL A 88 -5.17 21.50 9.24
C VAL A 88 -4.15 21.68 8.12
N HIS A 89 -2.91 21.30 8.37
CA HIS A 89 -1.86 21.24 7.37
C HIS A 89 -1.88 19.88 6.73
N LEU A 90 -2.08 19.83 5.42
CA LEU A 90 -2.11 18.59 4.63
C LEU A 90 -0.88 18.56 3.73
N ASP A 91 -0.10 17.49 3.87
CA ASP A 91 0.98 17.11 2.96
C ASP A 91 0.73 15.73 2.37
N TYR A 92 1.17 15.52 1.15
CA TYR A 92 1.03 14.25 0.46
C TYR A 92 2.06 14.11 -0.65
N GLY A 93 2.44 12.89 -0.94
CA GLY A 93 3.40 12.63 -2.01
C GLY A 93 3.65 11.16 -2.26
N VAL A 94 4.46 10.95 -3.28
CA VAL A 94 5.07 9.67 -3.64
C VAL A 94 6.53 9.95 -3.98
N ASP A 95 7.42 9.03 -3.61
CA ASP A 95 8.84 9.13 -3.95
C ASP A 95 9.12 8.75 -5.42
N GLU A 96 10.38 8.87 -5.84
CA GLU A 96 10.82 8.51 -7.19
C GLU A 96 10.83 7.00 -7.44
N GLY A 97 10.58 6.21 -6.39
CA GLY A 97 10.58 4.76 -6.42
C GLY A 97 11.99 4.14 -6.34
N GLU A 98 12.04 2.99 -5.73
CA GLU A 98 13.25 2.18 -5.61
C GLU A 98 13.10 0.87 -6.38
N GLU A 99 14.12 0.49 -7.15
CA GLU A 99 14.12 -0.82 -7.79
C GLU A 99 14.31 -1.91 -6.74
N ARG A 100 13.34 -2.83 -6.68
CA ARG A 100 13.37 -4.01 -5.83
C ARG A 100 13.54 -5.24 -6.69
N ILE A 101 14.45 -6.11 -6.26
CA ILE A 101 14.72 -7.38 -6.90
C ILE A 101 14.22 -8.48 -5.98
N GLU A 102 13.20 -9.21 -6.42
CA GLU A 102 12.64 -10.34 -5.72
C GLU A 102 13.03 -11.64 -6.42
N SER A 103 13.64 -12.55 -5.67
CA SER A 103 13.86 -13.91 -6.12
C SER A 103 12.82 -14.81 -5.50
N ASP A 104 12.07 -15.53 -6.32
CA ASP A 104 11.22 -16.59 -5.84
C ASP A 104 12.06 -17.85 -5.62
N PRO A 105 12.38 -18.20 -4.36
CA PRO A 105 13.15 -19.42 -4.07
C PRO A 105 12.37 -20.69 -4.39
N PHE A 106 11.06 -20.59 -4.65
CA PHE A 106 10.18 -21.71 -4.94
C PHE A 106 9.73 -21.78 -6.41
N ALA A 107 10.09 -20.81 -7.25
CA ALA A 107 9.84 -20.86 -8.70
C ALA A 107 10.69 -21.91 -9.42
N ARG A 108 11.02 -23.00 -8.72
CA ARG A 108 11.78 -24.11 -9.25
C ARG A 108 10.84 -25.16 -9.78
N GLY A 109 11.07 -25.52 -11.03
CA GLY A 109 10.46 -26.68 -11.64
C GLY A 109 10.58 -27.90 -10.72
N TYR A 110 9.57 -28.70 -10.75
CA TYR A 110 9.38 -29.93 -9.99
C TYR A 110 10.71 -30.66 -9.64
N GLY A 111 11.06 -30.69 -8.37
CA GLY A 111 12.09 -31.57 -7.87
C GLY A 111 13.18 -31.01 -6.97
N TYR A 112 13.23 -29.70 -6.71
CA TYR A 112 14.21 -29.14 -5.79
C TYR A 112 13.57 -28.50 -4.56
N ASP A 113 13.48 -29.27 -3.49
CA ASP A 113 13.18 -28.79 -2.15
C ASP A 113 14.50 -28.44 -1.46
N PRO A 114 14.77 -27.16 -1.15
CA PRO A 114 16.02 -26.76 -0.51
C PRO A 114 16.18 -27.35 0.89
N PHE A 115 15.09 -27.72 1.53
CA PHE A 115 15.08 -28.31 2.87
C PHE A 115 15.41 -29.80 2.81
N TRP A 116 14.74 -30.58 1.93
CA TRP A 116 14.90 -32.01 1.81
C TRP A 116 16.08 -32.45 0.95
N SER A 117 16.50 -31.63 0.00
CA SER A 117 17.63 -31.96 -0.85
C SER A 117 18.99 -32.02 -0.12
N GLY A 118 19.04 -31.51 1.12
CA GLY A 118 20.19 -31.61 2.02
C GLY A 118 20.37 -32.97 2.70
N PHE A 119 19.32 -33.79 2.72
CA PHE A 119 19.27 -35.08 3.44
C PHE A 119 19.30 -36.33 2.54
N GLY A 120 19.72 -36.19 1.29
CA GLY A 120 19.91 -37.37 0.40
C GLY A 120 21.03 -38.26 0.87
N PRO A 121 21.00 -39.61 0.51
CA PRO A 121 21.91 -40.62 1.01
C PRO A 121 23.40 -40.42 0.66
N TYR A 122 23.72 -39.39 -0.11
CA TYR A 122 25.07 -39.00 -0.49
C TYR A 122 25.41 -37.56 -0.08
N GLY A 123 25.22 -37.24 1.22
CA GLY A 123 25.28 -35.91 1.78
C GLY A 123 26.60 -35.13 1.68
N TYR A 124 27.66 -35.71 1.13
CA TYR A 124 28.97 -35.08 1.04
C TYR A 124 29.13 -34.11 -0.15
N GLY A 125 28.39 -34.31 -1.22
CA GLY A 125 28.48 -33.46 -2.43
C GLY A 125 27.74 -32.13 -2.37
N ARG A 126 26.96 -31.86 -1.32
CA ARG A 126 26.00 -30.72 -1.29
C ARG A 126 26.42 -29.53 -0.46
N ARG A 127 27.49 -29.60 0.29
CA ARG A 127 28.09 -28.41 0.90
C ARG A 127 28.56 -27.41 -0.16
N TYR A 128 28.93 -27.89 -1.34
CA TYR A 128 29.26 -27.04 -2.47
C TYR A 128 28.05 -26.39 -3.14
N SER A 129 26.88 -27.00 -3.09
CA SER A 129 25.67 -26.40 -3.64
C SER A 129 25.14 -25.23 -2.79
N ARG A 130 25.44 -25.24 -1.47
CA ARG A 130 25.15 -24.08 -0.61
C ARG A 130 26.06 -22.89 -0.92
N LEU A 131 27.32 -23.14 -1.25
CA LEU A 131 28.25 -22.12 -1.73
C LEU A 131 27.85 -21.61 -3.12
N GLY A 132 27.38 -22.49 -4.00
CA GLY A 132 26.82 -22.13 -5.30
C GLY A 132 25.53 -21.29 -5.19
N TYR A 133 24.71 -21.53 -4.16
CA TYR A 133 23.55 -20.71 -3.87
C TYR A 133 23.94 -19.30 -3.41
N TRP A 134 24.99 -19.17 -2.62
CA TRP A 134 25.54 -17.85 -2.25
C TRP A 134 26.31 -17.22 -3.40
N GLY A 135 26.97 -17.97 -4.25
CA GLY A 135 27.59 -17.50 -5.49
C GLY A 135 26.54 -17.03 -6.51
N GLY A 136 25.36 -17.70 -6.56
CA GLY A 136 24.23 -17.24 -7.33
C GLY A 136 23.66 -15.89 -6.86
N ARG A 137 23.84 -15.55 -5.60
CA ARG A 137 23.49 -14.22 -5.11
C ARG A 137 24.40 -13.11 -5.64
N SER A 138 25.65 -13.40 -5.93
CA SER A 138 26.56 -12.44 -6.54
C SER A 138 26.25 -12.22 -8.03
N SER A 139 25.72 -13.22 -8.73
CA SER A 139 25.21 -13.03 -10.08
C SER A 139 23.90 -12.26 -10.11
N PHE A 140 23.23 -12.14 -8.96
CA PHE A 140 22.09 -11.26 -8.78
C PHE A 140 22.41 -9.79 -8.90
N TYR A 141 23.58 -9.39 -8.52
CA TYR A 141 24.06 -8.00 -8.66
C TYR A 141 24.29 -7.59 -10.12
N TYR A 142 24.51 -8.59 -10.98
CA TYR A 142 24.72 -8.38 -12.42
C TYR A 142 23.59 -9.00 -13.23
N GLY A 143 22.56 -9.49 -12.51
CA GLY A 143 21.66 -10.43 -13.04
C GLY A 143 20.47 -9.83 -13.66
N TRP A 144 20.34 -9.70 -14.51
CA TRP A 144 19.24 -9.28 -15.33
C TRP A 144 18.97 -10.32 -16.38
N ASN A 145 17.85 -10.43 -16.91
CA ASN A 145 17.52 -11.16 -18.11
C ASN A 145 18.54 -10.86 -19.26
N ASP A 146 19.80 -11.16 -19.02
CA ASP A 146 20.82 -11.11 -20.03
C ASP A 146 20.63 -12.34 -20.92
N PRO A 147 20.25 -12.17 -22.20
CA PRO A 147 20.07 -13.28 -23.12
C PRO A 147 21.33 -14.16 -23.29
N TYR A 148 22.49 -13.62 -22.90
CA TYR A 148 23.77 -14.34 -22.95
C TYR A 148 23.86 -15.50 -21.95
N TRP A 149 23.11 -15.48 -20.85
CA TRP A 149 23.07 -16.58 -19.88
C TRP A 149 22.04 -17.65 -20.25
N TYR A 150 21.26 -17.42 -21.27
CA TYR A 150 20.42 -18.43 -21.90
C TYR A 150 21.22 -19.22 -22.92
N MET A 151 22.30 -19.88 -22.50
CA MET A 151 23.01 -20.83 -23.36
C MET A 151 22.17 -22.13 -23.50
N PRO A 152 21.85 -22.54 -24.75
CA PRO A 152 21.05 -23.73 -25.01
C PRO A 152 21.83 -25.03 -24.86
N TYR A 153 22.96 -25.03 -24.17
CA TYR A 153 23.78 -26.24 -23.95
C TYR A 153 23.81 -26.63 -22.47
N GLY A 154 22.99 -27.56 -22.11
CA GLY A 154 23.09 -28.26 -20.85
C GLY A 154 21.87 -28.21 -19.97
N GLY A 155 21.10 -29.25 -19.99
CA GLY A 155 20.24 -29.80 -18.95
C GLY A 155 19.51 -28.80 -18.05
N GLY A 156 18.24 -28.62 -18.32
CA GLY A 156 17.31 -27.74 -17.59
C GLY A 156 17.35 -27.83 -16.08
N TYR A 157 18.17 -27.06 -15.48
CA TYR A 157 18.04 -26.69 -14.07
C TYR A 157 17.28 -25.37 -14.02
N GLY A 158 16.00 -25.42 -13.66
CA GLY A 158 15.16 -24.26 -13.55
C GLY A 158 15.79 -23.21 -12.65
N TYR A 159 16.22 -22.13 -13.23
CA TYR A 159 16.64 -20.94 -12.52
C TYR A 159 15.40 -20.30 -11.88
N GLY A 160 15.46 -20.03 -10.58
CA GLY A 160 14.43 -19.30 -9.90
C GLY A 160 14.15 -17.99 -10.67
N SER A 161 12.90 -17.69 -10.94
CA SER A 161 12.52 -16.46 -11.62
C SER A 161 12.91 -15.27 -10.73
N VAL A 162 13.76 -14.41 -11.25
CA VAL A 162 14.08 -13.12 -10.67
C VAL A 162 13.13 -12.12 -11.29
N ARG A 163 12.44 -11.36 -10.46
CA ARG A 163 11.60 -10.27 -10.89
C ARG A 163 12.15 -8.99 -10.31
N SER A 164 12.36 -7.99 -11.14
CA SER A 164 12.55 -6.62 -10.69
C SER A 164 11.23 -5.87 -10.82
N TYR A 165 10.94 -5.02 -9.85
CA TYR A 165 9.82 -4.10 -9.88
C TYR A 165 10.24 -2.79 -9.17
N ILE A 166 9.57 -1.71 -9.51
CA ILE A 166 9.76 -0.44 -8.83
C ILE A 166 8.78 -0.40 -7.65
N GLU A 167 9.30 -0.15 -6.46
CA GLU A 167 8.51 0.06 -5.24
C GLU A 167 8.48 1.54 -4.92
N TYR A 168 7.29 2.12 -4.87
CA TYR A 168 7.02 3.51 -4.51
C TYR A 168 6.56 3.60 -3.07
N HIS A 169 7.04 4.63 -2.35
CA HIS A 169 6.56 4.98 -1.03
C HIS A 169 5.66 6.21 -1.13
N SER A 170 4.38 6.03 -0.84
CA SER A 170 3.41 7.10 -0.78
C SER A 170 3.08 7.48 0.65
N PHE A 171 2.77 8.75 0.88
CA PHE A 171 2.42 9.24 2.21
C PHE A 171 1.33 10.32 2.17
N VAL A 172 0.64 10.43 3.29
CA VAL A 172 -0.22 11.56 3.65
C VAL A 172 0.10 11.94 5.08
N ASP A 173 0.47 13.18 5.29
CA ASP A 173 0.71 13.77 6.59
C ASP A 173 -0.39 14.78 6.93
N LEU A 174 -0.91 14.67 8.13
CA LEU A 174 -1.96 15.53 8.65
C LEU A 174 -1.52 16.12 9.98
N ASP A 175 -1.21 17.41 10.00
CA ASP A 175 -0.87 18.17 11.20
C ASP A 175 -2.00 19.15 11.50
N ILE A 176 -2.66 18.98 12.66
CA ILE A 176 -3.75 19.85 13.10
C ILE A 176 -3.28 20.66 14.27
N ARG A 177 -3.39 21.99 14.13
CA ARG A 177 -2.96 22.94 15.16
C ARG A 177 -4.11 23.83 15.61
N ARG A 178 -4.12 24.13 16.89
CA ARG A 178 -5.02 25.13 17.44
C ARG A 178 -4.56 26.52 16.97
N LYS A 179 -5.48 27.30 16.43
CA LYS A 179 -5.15 28.60 15.84
C LYS A 179 -4.64 29.61 16.86
N VAL A 180 -5.18 29.62 18.08
CA VAL A 180 -4.91 30.68 19.09
C VAL A 180 -3.47 30.63 19.59
N ASP A 181 -2.94 29.47 19.86
CA ASP A 181 -1.63 29.24 20.51
C ASP A 181 -0.69 28.40 19.66
N ASN A 182 -1.12 28.00 18.47
CA ASN A 182 -0.40 27.09 17.58
C ASN A 182 -0.06 25.73 18.21
N ALA A 183 -0.78 25.34 19.29
CA ALA A 183 -0.57 24.05 19.93
C ALA A 183 -0.97 22.92 18.97
N GLN A 184 -0.11 21.90 18.88
CA GLN A 184 -0.36 20.72 18.08
C GLN A 184 -1.46 19.90 18.73
N LEU A 185 -2.51 19.60 17.98
CA LEU A 185 -3.65 18.81 18.43
C LEU A 185 -3.65 17.40 17.84
N PHE A 186 -3.11 17.26 16.64
CA PHE A 186 -2.98 15.98 15.96
C PHE A 186 -1.75 16.00 15.05
N ASP A 187 -1.04 14.89 15.06
CA ASP A 187 0.07 14.60 14.16
C ASP A 187 -0.12 13.17 13.67
N GLY A 188 -0.47 13.03 12.42
CA GLY A 188 -0.73 11.73 11.81
C GLY A 188 0.00 11.55 10.49
N ARG A 189 0.64 10.39 10.33
CA ARG A 189 1.27 9.97 9.09
C ARG A 189 0.68 8.65 8.64
N ALA A 190 0.07 8.64 7.46
CA ALA A 190 -0.31 7.43 6.74
C ALA A 190 0.67 7.18 5.61
N GLN A 191 1.21 5.98 5.51
CA GLN A 191 2.18 5.61 4.47
C GLN A 191 1.89 4.22 3.92
N ALA A 192 2.17 4.03 2.63
CA ALA A 192 2.03 2.75 1.97
C ALA A 192 3.19 2.50 0.99
N ARG A 193 3.39 1.23 0.68
CA ARG A 193 4.29 0.79 -0.39
C ARG A 193 3.45 0.15 -1.48
N SER A 194 3.73 0.51 -2.70
CA SER A 194 3.02 -0.01 -3.87
C SER A 194 3.94 -0.08 -5.08
N THR A 195 3.50 -0.80 -6.11
CA THR A 195 4.13 -0.78 -7.44
C THR A 195 3.46 0.25 -8.36
N ASP A 196 2.51 1.03 -7.82
CA ASP A 196 1.78 2.09 -8.51
C ASP A 196 2.18 3.42 -7.88
N ASP A 197 2.44 4.44 -8.69
CA ASP A 197 2.78 5.82 -8.31
C ASP A 197 1.60 6.79 -8.44
N ASN A 198 0.44 6.29 -8.82
CA ASN A 198 -0.73 7.10 -9.10
C ASN A 198 -1.31 7.75 -7.83
N LEU A 199 -0.97 9.00 -7.57
CA LEU A 199 -1.49 9.79 -6.44
C LEU A 199 -3.01 9.83 -6.40
N GLY A 200 -3.67 9.84 -7.57
CA GLY A 200 -5.13 9.84 -7.66
C GLY A 200 -5.80 8.60 -7.06
N VAL A 201 -5.05 7.51 -6.89
CA VAL A 201 -5.48 6.27 -6.23
C VAL A 201 -4.90 6.17 -4.82
N LEU A 202 -3.62 6.48 -4.66
CA LEU A 202 -2.89 6.27 -3.40
C LEU A 202 -3.38 7.23 -2.30
N VAL A 203 -3.47 8.53 -2.59
CA VAL A 203 -3.82 9.55 -1.58
C VAL A 203 -5.23 9.35 -1.02
N PRO A 204 -6.29 9.08 -1.81
CA PRO A 204 -7.60 8.75 -1.26
C PRO A 204 -7.59 7.56 -0.29
N ASN A 205 -6.86 6.49 -0.63
CA ASN A 205 -6.74 5.32 0.23
C ASN A 205 -5.97 5.62 1.53
N LEU A 206 -4.93 6.47 1.45
CA LEU A 206 -4.18 6.92 2.64
C LEU A 206 -5.03 7.80 3.55
N ILE A 207 -5.86 8.69 2.98
CA ILE A 207 -6.83 9.50 3.74
C ILE A 207 -7.84 8.58 4.42
N GLU A 208 -8.42 7.60 3.72
CA GLU A 208 -9.35 6.63 4.32
C GLU A 208 -8.71 5.88 5.48
N ALA A 209 -7.48 5.40 5.30
CA ALA A 209 -6.72 4.75 6.36
C ALA A 209 -6.46 5.70 7.56
N MET A 210 -6.09 6.97 7.29
CA MET A 210 -5.84 7.98 8.32
C MET A 210 -7.07 8.20 9.20
N PHE A 211 -8.28 8.22 8.62
CA PHE A 211 -9.52 8.46 9.35
C PHE A 211 -10.21 7.18 9.87
N THR A 212 -9.70 6.00 9.55
CA THR A 212 -10.19 4.74 10.13
C THR A 212 -9.88 4.72 11.63
N GLY A 213 -10.93 4.82 12.47
CA GLY A 213 -10.81 4.89 13.93
C GLY A 213 -10.22 6.20 14.46
N PHE A 214 -10.32 7.30 13.69
CA PHE A 214 -9.89 8.64 14.11
C PHE A 214 -10.62 9.13 15.37
N PRO A 215 -9.95 9.85 16.28
CA PRO A 215 -8.53 10.24 16.24
C PRO A 215 -7.54 9.15 16.70
N GLY A 216 -8.02 8.00 17.20
CA GLY A 216 -7.22 6.90 17.70
C GLY A 216 -6.61 7.14 19.08
N GLN A 217 -5.64 6.33 19.45
CA GLN A 217 -4.86 6.51 20.67
C GLN A 217 -3.55 7.23 20.36
N SER A 218 -3.14 8.14 21.26
CA SER A 218 -1.87 8.85 21.06
C SER A 218 -0.68 7.89 21.18
N GLY A 219 0.22 7.95 20.17
CA GLY A 219 1.39 7.07 20.09
C GLY A 219 1.10 5.71 19.45
N GLU A 220 -0.11 5.49 18.92
CA GLU A 220 -0.39 4.23 18.24
C GLU A 220 0.18 4.19 16.82
N THR A 221 0.56 2.99 16.41
CA THR A 221 0.89 2.68 15.01
C THR A 221 0.08 1.45 14.60
N ILE A 222 -0.80 1.62 13.64
CA ILE A 222 -1.70 0.57 13.15
C ILE A 222 -1.41 0.23 11.69
N LYS A 223 -1.67 -1.02 11.33
CA LYS A 223 -1.61 -1.48 9.93
C LYS A 223 -3.02 -1.73 9.45
N ILE A 224 -3.40 -1.05 8.38
CA ILE A 224 -4.72 -1.11 7.76
C ILE A 224 -4.56 -1.61 6.33
N THR A 225 -5.44 -2.50 5.89
CA THR A 225 -5.55 -2.85 4.48
C THR A 225 -6.79 -2.18 3.92
N VAL A 226 -6.59 -1.16 3.08
CA VAL A 226 -7.69 -0.48 2.41
C VAL A 226 -8.09 -1.31 1.19
N PRO A 227 -9.36 -1.74 1.08
CA PRO A 227 -9.81 -2.47 -0.09
C PRO A 227 -9.75 -1.59 -1.34
N PRO A 228 -9.51 -2.17 -2.52
CA PRO A 228 -9.47 -1.39 -3.75
C PRO A 228 -10.82 -0.73 -4.02
N ALA A 229 -10.79 0.49 -4.56
CA ALA A 229 -11.99 1.20 -4.95
C ALA A 229 -12.84 0.34 -5.92
N ARG A 230 -14.13 0.23 -5.65
CA ARG A 230 -15.04 -0.46 -6.56
C ARG A 230 -15.05 0.27 -7.89
N LYS A 231 -14.68 -0.41 -8.96
CA LYS A 231 -14.89 0.09 -10.32
C LYS A 231 -16.40 0.07 -10.57
N ASN A 232 -17.01 1.25 -10.68
CA ASN A 232 -18.37 1.41 -11.17
C ASN A 232 -18.42 1.17 -12.69
#